data_4390a32cba9fd2d4825638a258f257ab
#
_entry.id   4390a32cba9fd2d4825638a258f257ab
#
_cell.length_a   1.000
_cell.length_b   1.000
_cell.length_c   1.000
_cell.angle_alpha   90.00
_cell.angle_beta   90.00
_cell.angle_gamma   90.00
#
_symmetry.space_group_name_H-M   'P 1'
#
loop_
_entity.id
_entity.type
_entity.pdbx_description
1 polymer ?
#
loop_
_entity_poly.entity_id
_entity_poly.type
_entity_poly.pdbx_seq_one_letter_code
_entity_poly.pdbx_strand_id
1 'polypeptide(L)'
;MKITALMLFSLALFAGIICGQTAPPKPVLIGVFEGTLPCADCEGIDTRLALYAKGPFDNANATYRLTLTYLGRTSHFTKTGDWTILRGMPGNPDATLYQLDPGKPGSISYLRVSGDELKQLDHGQHLIDSKLNFSLHRVNSVKQAPRSGLANPASVNCVKQGGKLDIRKNATGGEYGMCIFPNGKQCEEWALFRKQCSAS
;
A
#
# COMPACT_ATOMS: atom_id res chain seq x y z
N MET A 1 -76.80 29.30 -19.51
CA MET A 1 -75.94 29.39 -18.33
C MET A 1 -74.64 28.61 -18.63
N LYS A 2 -73.53 29.34 -18.88
CA LYS A 2 -72.23 28.76 -19.22
C LYS A 2 -71.36 28.86 -17.98
N ILE A 3 -70.94 27.73 -17.43
CA ILE A 3 -70.02 27.66 -16.30
C ILE A 3 -68.62 27.36 -16.85
N THR A 4 -67.74 28.34 -16.75
CA THR A 4 -66.35 28.24 -17.20
C THR A 4 -65.54 27.72 -16.00
N ALA A 5 -64.98 26.51 -16.11
CA ALA A 5 -64.08 25.93 -15.10
C ALA A 5 -62.66 26.42 -15.35
N LEU A 6 -62.11 27.11 -14.36
CA LEU A 6 -60.73 27.62 -14.34
C LEU A 6 -59.81 26.52 -13.79
N MET A 7 -58.99 25.88 -14.64
CA MET A 7 -57.95 24.96 -14.20
C MET A 7 -56.71 25.72 -13.74
N LEU A 8 -56.40 25.64 -12.43
CA LEU A 8 -55.16 26.12 -11.85
C LEU A 8 -54.07 25.04 -12.05
N PHE A 9 -53.12 25.36 -12.91
CA PHE A 9 -51.92 24.51 -13.12
C PHE A 9 -50.91 24.85 -12.02
N SER A 10 -50.76 23.93 -11.05
CA SER A 10 -49.75 24.06 -9.99
C SER A 10 -48.40 23.58 -10.52
N LEU A 11 -47.47 24.51 -10.73
CA LEU A 11 -46.10 24.25 -11.17
C LEU A 11 -45.25 23.84 -9.95
N ALA A 12 -45.08 22.54 -9.71
CA ALA A 12 -44.18 22.02 -8.66
C ALA A 12 -42.74 22.14 -9.15
N LEU A 13 -41.97 23.06 -8.57
CA LEU A 13 -40.51 23.15 -8.74
C LEU A 13 -39.88 21.97 -7.99
N PHE A 14 -39.45 20.94 -8.72
CA PHE A 14 -38.54 19.93 -8.20
C PHE A 14 -37.12 20.51 -8.14
N ALA A 15 -36.69 20.97 -6.96
CA ALA A 15 -35.31 21.24 -6.68
C ALA A 15 -34.54 19.90 -6.63
N GLY A 16 -33.90 19.53 -7.73
CA GLY A 16 -33.03 18.37 -7.81
C GLY A 16 -31.82 18.57 -6.90
N ILE A 17 -31.72 17.81 -5.81
CA ILE A 17 -30.52 17.70 -4.99
C ILE A 17 -29.47 16.97 -5.85
N ILE A 18 -28.51 17.72 -6.40
CA ILE A 18 -27.32 17.15 -7.05
C ILE A 18 -26.46 16.59 -5.94
N CYS A 19 -26.61 15.30 -5.64
CA CYS A 19 -25.71 14.56 -4.76
C CYS A 19 -24.36 14.49 -5.48
N GLY A 20 -23.40 15.33 -5.07
CA GLY A 20 -22.05 15.36 -5.62
C GLY A 20 -21.39 14.00 -5.38
N GLN A 21 -21.27 13.18 -6.42
CA GLN A 21 -20.50 11.95 -6.37
C GLN A 21 -19.03 12.32 -6.28
N THR A 22 -18.45 12.23 -5.09
CA THR A 22 -17.00 12.30 -4.90
C THR A 22 -16.37 11.12 -5.66
N ALA A 23 -15.48 11.41 -6.60
CA ALA A 23 -14.74 10.37 -7.31
C ALA A 23 -14.04 9.44 -6.31
N PRO A 24 -14.04 8.10 -6.55
CA PRO A 24 -13.38 7.17 -5.65
C PRO A 24 -11.90 7.54 -5.51
N PRO A 25 -11.33 7.46 -4.30
CA PRO A 25 -9.94 7.79 -4.05
C PRO A 25 -9.03 6.92 -4.93
N LYS A 26 -8.03 7.55 -5.56
CA LYS A 26 -7.03 6.83 -6.39
C LYS A 26 -6.31 5.79 -5.55
N PRO A 27 -6.11 4.55 -6.07
CA PRO A 27 -5.35 3.54 -5.36
C PRO A 27 -3.89 4.00 -5.17
N VAL A 28 -3.39 3.78 -3.96
CA VAL A 28 -2.01 4.09 -3.57
C VAL A 28 -1.16 2.85 -3.74
N LEU A 29 0.06 2.98 -4.26
CA LEU A 29 1.02 1.89 -4.35
C LEU A 29 1.52 1.53 -2.93
N ILE A 30 1.19 0.31 -2.49
CA ILE A 30 1.58 -0.23 -1.18
C ILE A 30 3.00 -0.78 -1.22
N GLY A 31 3.39 -1.39 -2.34
CA GLY A 31 4.74 -1.90 -2.54
C GLY A 31 4.89 -2.58 -3.88
N VAL A 32 6.15 -2.72 -4.28
CA VAL A 32 6.56 -3.54 -5.41
C VAL A 32 7.55 -4.57 -4.91
N PHE A 33 7.34 -5.81 -5.30
CA PHE A 33 8.18 -6.95 -4.91
C PHE A 33 8.66 -7.63 -6.18
N GLU A 34 9.95 -7.98 -6.23
CA GLU A 34 10.59 -8.62 -7.38
C GLU A 34 11.44 -9.81 -6.95
N GLY A 35 11.56 -10.76 -7.84
CA GLY A 35 12.43 -11.93 -7.69
C GLY A 35 12.28 -12.88 -8.85
N THR A 36 13.32 -13.70 -9.07
CA THR A 36 13.28 -14.77 -10.06
C THR A 36 12.76 -16.02 -9.38
N LEU A 37 11.56 -16.45 -9.74
CA LEU A 37 10.92 -17.66 -9.25
C LEU A 37 11.27 -18.87 -10.13
N PRO A 38 11.18 -20.11 -9.60
CA PRO A 38 11.49 -21.31 -10.37
C PRO A 38 10.54 -21.51 -11.55
N CYS A 39 11.08 -22.10 -12.61
CA CYS A 39 10.36 -22.50 -13.80
C CYS A 39 10.61 -23.99 -14.06
N ALA A 40 9.58 -24.69 -14.53
CA ALA A 40 9.70 -26.13 -14.81
C ALA A 40 10.47 -26.40 -16.13
N ASP A 41 10.41 -25.49 -17.08
CA ASP A 41 10.90 -25.69 -18.45
C ASP A 41 11.62 -24.44 -19.00
N CYS A 42 12.08 -23.54 -18.12
CA CYS A 42 12.88 -22.36 -18.46
C CYS A 42 13.90 -22.05 -17.35
N GLU A 43 14.79 -21.09 -17.60
CA GLU A 43 15.84 -20.70 -16.64
C GLU A 43 15.28 -20.04 -15.36
N GLY A 44 14.06 -19.52 -15.42
CA GLY A 44 13.40 -18.87 -14.32
C GLY A 44 12.29 -17.92 -14.81
N ILE A 45 11.52 -17.38 -13.87
CA ILE A 45 10.47 -16.41 -14.15
C ILE A 45 10.76 -15.15 -13.32
N ASP A 46 11.25 -14.10 -13.98
CA ASP A 46 11.34 -12.80 -13.34
C ASP A 46 9.93 -12.30 -13.05
N THR A 47 9.66 -12.20 -11.78
CA THR A 47 8.34 -11.89 -11.24
C THR A 47 8.36 -10.51 -10.60
N ARG A 48 7.46 -9.63 -11.04
CA ARG A 48 7.23 -8.31 -10.45
C ARG A 48 5.79 -8.20 -9.98
N LEU A 49 5.59 -8.05 -8.69
CA LEU A 49 4.29 -7.88 -8.05
C LEU A 49 4.14 -6.46 -7.49
N ALA A 50 3.25 -5.67 -8.06
CA ALA A 50 2.88 -4.35 -7.56
C ALA A 50 1.51 -4.44 -6.86
N LEU A 51 1.43 -4.01 -5.60
CA LEU A 51 0.24 -4.03 -4.77
C LEU A 51 -0.29 -2.61 -4.57
N TYR A 52 -1.58 -2.41 -4.78
CA TYR A 52 -2.28 -1.15 -4.64
C TYR A 52 -3.46 -1.31 -3.67
N ALA A 53 -3.72 -0.28 -2.86
CA ALA A 53 -4.88 -0.19 -1.98
C ALA A 53 -5.31 1.27 -1.80
N LYS A 54 -6.43 1.54 -1.14
CA LYS A 54 -6.84 2.92 -0.80
C LYS A 54 -5.90 3.57 0.22
N GLY A 55 -5.22 2.75 1.03
CA GLY A 55 -4.27 3.16 2.05
C GLY A 55 -3.57 1.95 2.65
N PRO A 56 -2.55 2.15 3.49
CA PRO A 56 -1.72 1.07 4.03
C PRO A 56 -2.50 0.07 4.92
N PHE A 57 -3.68 0.44 5.39
CA PHE A 57 -4.54 -0.37 6.25
C PHE A 57 -5.96 -0.57 5.69
N ASP A 58 -6.26 0.00 4.51
CA ASP A 58 -7.56 -0.10 3.86
C ASP A 58 -7.44 -0.96 2.59
N ASN A 59 -7.78 -2.24 2.72
CA ASN A 59 -7.75 -3.22 1.63
C ASN A 59 -9.06 -3.26 0.83
N ALA A 60 -10.01 -2.37 1.08
CA ALA A 60 -11.22 -2.30 0.27
C ALA A 60 -10.86 -1.90 -1.16
N ASN A 61 -11.22 -2.74 -2.13
CA ASN A 61 -10.86 -2.61 -3.54
C ASN A 61 -9.33 -2.58 -3.79
N ALA A 62 -8.59 -3.35 -3.00
CA ALA A 62 -7.15 -3.55 -3.20
C ALA A 62 -6.91 -4.34 -4.49
N THR A 63 -6.03 -3.83 -5.35
CA THR A 63 -5.72 -4.42 -6.65
C THR A 63 -4.24 -4.73 -6.78
N TYR A 64 -3.89 -5.67 -7.65
CA TYR A 64 -2.51 -5.97 -7.95
C TYR A 64 -2.22 -5.90 -9.45
N ARG A 65 -0.93 -5.75 -9.78
CA ARG A 65 -0.38 -6.02 -11.10
C ARG A 65 0.79 -6.98 -10.93
N LEU A 66 0.67 -8.15 -11.55
CA LEU A 66 1.71 -9.18 -11.60
C LEU A 66 2.26 -9.24 -13.02
N THR A 67 3.56 -9.00 -13.17
CA THR A 67 4.27 -9.14 -14.44
C THR A 67 5.24 -10.31 -14.33
N LEU A 68 5.19 -11.22 -15.29
CA LEU A 68 6.01 -12.43 -15.39
C LEU A 68 6.82 -12.35 -16.69
N THR A 69 8.14 -12.44 -16.59
CA THR A 69 9.05 -12.51 -17.75
C THR A 69 9.79 -13.83 -17.69
N TYR A 70 9.56 -14.69 -18.69
CA TYR A 70 10.18 -16.01 -18.77
C TYR A 70 11.60 -15.88 -19.31
N LEU A 71 12.60 -16.22 -18.51
CA LEU A 71 14.01 -16.14 -18.90
C LEU A 71 14.33 -17.15 -20.02
N GLY A 72 15.18 -16.74 -20.94
CA GLY A 72 15.46 -17.51 -22.16
C GLY A 72 14.35 -17.51 -23.21
N ARG A 73 13.24 -16.77 -22.97
CA ARG A 73 12.13 -16.62 -23.92
C ARG A 73 11.78 -15.13 -24.09
N THR A 74 11.16 -14.79 -25.20
CA THR A 74 10.65 -13.41 -25.45
C THR A 74 9.26 -13.16 -24.83
N SER A 75 8.73 -14.12 -24.10
CA SER A 75 7.36 -14.07 -23.54
C SER A 75 7.33 -13.33 -22.22
N HIS A 76 6.45 -12.34 -22.13
CA HIS A 76 6.07 -11.69 -20.88
C HIS A 76 4.55 -11.66 -20.74
N PHE A 77 4.07 -11.78 -19.53
CA PHE A 77 2.63 -11.74 -19.22
C PHE A 77 2.38 -10.74 -18.11
N THR A 78 1.28 -9.99 -18.23
CA THR A 78 0.80 -9.13 -17.17
C THR A 78 -0.61 -9.56 -16.77
N LYS A 79 -0.79 -9.81 -15.49
CA LYS A 79 -2.08 -10.12 -14.86
C LYS A 79 -2.43 -9.03 -13.86
N THR A 80 -3.69 -8.65 -13.81
CA THR A 80 -4.24 -7.73 -12.80
C THR A 80 -5.45 -8.37 -12.14
N GLY A 81 -5.74 -8.01 -10.92
CA GLY A 81 -6.87 -8.54 -10.17
C GLY A 81 -6.94 -7.92 -8.79
N ASP A 82 -7.70 -8.55 -7.91
CA ASP A 82 -7.87 -8.12 -6.53
C ASP A 82 -6.93 -8.91 -5.62
N TRP A 83 -6.54 -8.32 -4.50
CA TRP A 83 -5.80 -9.03 -3.46
C TRP A 83 -6.35 -8.72 -2.08
N THR A 84 -6.08 -9.60 -1.12
CA THR A 84 -6.52 -9.46 0.27
C THR A 84 -5.44 -9.91 1.24
N ILE A 85 -5.62 -9.54 2.50
CA ILE A 85 -4.80 -10.03 3.61
C ILE A 85 -5.59 -11.12 4.34
N LEU A 86 -4.97 -12.28 4.52
CA LEU A 86 -5.46 -13.35 5.37
C LEU A 86 -4.60 -13.46 6.63
N ARG A 87 -5.19 -13.99 7.68
CA ARG A 87 -4.50 -14.32 8.93
C ARG A 87 -4.48 -15.82 9.13
N GLY A 88 -3.32 -16.32 9.52
CA GLY A 88 -3.08 -17.74 9.75
C GLY A 88 -2.75 -18.52 8.50
N MET A 89 -1.94 -19.56 8.68
CA MET A 89 -1.62 -20.62 7.72
C MET A 89 -1.45 -21.94 8.49
N PRO A 90 -1.46 -23.11 7.83
CA PRO A 90 -1.18 -24.37 8.49
C PRO A 90 0.13 -24.33 9.29
N GLY A 91 0.07 -24.63 10.59
CA GLY A 91 1.21 -24.60 11.51
C GLY A 91 1.63 -23.21 12.02
N ASN A 92 1.01 -22.11 11.55
CA ASN A 92 1.29 -20.75 12.05
C ASN A 92 0.03 -19.87 12.03
N PRO A 93 -0.74 -19.78 13.14
CA PRO A 93 -1.98 -19.02 13.22
C PRO A 93 -1.76 -17.51 13.15
N ASP A 94 -0.57 -17.00 13.45
CA ASP A 94 -0.24 -15.58 13.46
C ASP A 94 0.31 -15.09 12.10
N ALA A 95 0.49 -15.99 11.15
CA ALA A 95 1.00 -15.63 9.83
C ALA A 95 0.12 -14.57 9.14
N THR A 96 0.75 -13.67 8.43
CA THR A 96 0.07 -12.72 7.53
C THR A 96 0.29 -13.17 6.10
N LEU A 97 -0.78 -13.45 5.38
CA LEU A 97 -0.75 -13.85 3.98
C LEU A 97 -1.31 -12.74 3.09
N TYR A 98 -0.69 -12.57 1.93
CA TYR A 98 -1.23 -11.78 0.82
C TYR A 98 -1.75 -12.76 -0.23
N GLN A 99 -3.05 -12.75 -0.47
CA GLN A 99 -3.69 -13.62 -1.45
C GLN A 99 -4.15 -12.83 -2.66
N LEU A 100 -3.67 -13.21 -3.83
CA LEU A 100 -4.11 -12.69 -5.12
C LEU A 100 -5.32 -13.49 -5.62
N ASP A 101 -6.30 -12.80 -6.20
CA ASP A 101 -7.56 -13.37 -6.71
C ASP A 101 -8.27 -14.26 -5.68
N PRO A 102 -8.63 -13.74 -4.49
CA PRO A 102 -9.26 -14.54 -3.45
C PRO A 102 -10.56 -15.21 -3.97
N GLY A 103 -10.72 -16.49 -3.65
CA GLY A 103 -11.89 -17.28 -4.05
C GLY A 103 -11.96 -17.68 -5.53
N LYS A 104 -10.93 -17.36 -6.33
CA LYS A 104 -10.88 -17.75 -7.75
C LYS A 104 -9.95 -18.96 -7.96
N PRO A 105 -10.22 -19.81 -8.97
CA PRO A 105 -9.25 -20.80 -9.41
C PRO A 105 -7.92 -20.15 -9.79
N GLY A 106 -6.79 -20.72 -9.32
CA GLY A 106 -5.45 -20.17 -9.57
C GLY A 106 -5.12 -18.94 -8.73
N SER A 107 -5.76 -18.77 -7.55
CA SER A 107 -5.33 -17.84 -6.53
C SER A 107 -3.88 -18.15 -6.10
N ILE A 108 -3.10 -17.10 -5.85
CA ILE A 108 -1.70 -17.22 -5.41
C ILE A 108 -1.59 -16.62 -4.01
N SER A 109 -1.01 -17.38 -3.08
CA SER A 109 -0.78 -16.90 -1.72
C SER A 109 0.72 -16.68 -1.46
N TYR A 110 1.02 -15.60 -0.77
CA TYR A 110 2.37 -15.27 -0.31
C TYR A 110 2.36 -15.08 1.21
N LEU A 111 3.28 -15.73 1.90
CA LEU A 111 3.60 -15.42 3.29
C LEU A 111 4.37 -14.10 3.34
N ARG A 112 3.91 -13.15 4.14
CA ARG A 112 4.69 -11.97 4.48
C ARG A 112 5.71 -12.34 5.55
N VAL A 113 6.95 -12.63 5.14
CA VAL A 113 8.06 -12.97 6.06
C VAL A 113 8.48 -11.71 6.84
N SER A 114 8.59 -10.58 6.13
CA SER A 114 8.92 -9.27 6.70
C SER A 114 8.21 -8.14 5.95
N GLY A 115 8.50 -6.89 6.28
CA GLY A 115 8.03 -5.73 5.50
C GLY A 115 8.56 -5.73 4.06
N ASP A 116 9.67 -6.39 3.82
CA ASP A 116 10.42 -6.34 2.58
C ASP A 116 10.54 -7.70 1.86
N GLU A 117 9.91 -8.76 2.39
CA GLU A 117 9.95 -10.10 1.79
C GLU A 117 8.57 -10.75 1.77
N LEU A 118 8.20 -11.28 0.59
CA LEU A 118 7.05 -12.15 0.37
C LEU A 118 7.53 -13.51 -0.11
N LYS A 119 7.11 -14.61 0.51
CA LYS A 119 7.43 -15.96 0.11
C LYS A 119 6.20 -16.66 -0.45
N GLN A 120 6.29 -17.16 -1.68
CA GLN A 120 5.18 -17.86 -2.32
C GLN A 120 4.90 -19.17 -1.59
N LEU A 121 3.63 -19.49 -1.43
CA LEU A 121 3.11 -20.70 -0.83
C LEU A 121 2.55 -21.65 -1.91
N ASP A 122 2.40 -22.92 -1.54
CA ASP A 122 1.66 -23.88 -2.35
C ASP A 122 0.14 -23.61 -2.33
N HIS A 123 -0.63 -24.41 -3.06
CA HIS A 123 -2.09 -24.28 -3.10
C HIS A 123 -2.78 -24.56 -1.76
N GLY A 124 -2.15 -25.32 -0.87
CA GLY A 124 -2.60 -25.60 0.49
C GLY A 124 -2.19 -24.56 1.50
N GLN A 125 -1.54 -23.47 1.04
CA GLN A 125 -0.97 -22.41 1.89
C GLN A 125 0.16 -22.91 2.82
N HIS A 126 0.89 -23.94 2.42
CA HIS A 126 2.10 -24.40 3.12
C HIS A 126 3.34 -23.77 2.49
N LEU A 127 4.41 -23.71 3.27
CA LEU A 127 5.73 -23.40 2.74
C LEU A 127 6.15 -24.48 1.73
N ILE A 128 6.64 -24.05 0.57
CA ILE A 128 7.18 -24.96 -0.43
C ILE A 128 8.53 -25.47 0.07
N ASP A 129 8.62 -26.78 0.35
CA ASP A 129 9.89 -27.43 0.73
C ASP A 129 10.77 -27.61 -0.52
N SER A 130 11.67 -26.67 -0.74
CA SER A 130 12.56 -26.64 -1.89
C SER A 130 13.79 -25.80 -1.60
N LYS A 131 14.91 -26.14 -2.25
CA LYS A 131 16.15 -25.32 -2.26
C LYS A 131 16.09 -24.17 -3.26
N LEU A 132 15.04 -24.12 -4.11
CA LEU A 132 14.86 -23.06 -5.09
C LEU A 132 14.29 -21.80 -4.44
N ASN A 133 14.49 -20.66 -5.10
CA ASN A 133 13.98 -19.38 -4.62
C ASN A 133 12.47 -19.24 -4.87
N PHE A 134 11.67 -19.08 -3.83
CA PHE A 134 10.25 -18.73 -3.86
C PHE A 134 9.97 -17.38 -3.22
N SER A 135 11.00 -16.56 -3.01
CA SER A 135 10.88 -15.25 -2.37
C SER A 135 10.92 -14.12 -3.38
N LEU A 136 10.07 -13.12 -3.14
CA LEU A 136 10.10 -11.82 -3.78
C LEU A 136 10.54 -10.78 -2.74
N HIS A 137 11.41 -9.89 -3.12
CA HIS A 137 11.93 -8.82 -2.26
C HIS A 137 11.40 -7.47 -2.68
N ARG A 138 11.11 -6.61 -1.71
CA ARG A 138 10.65 -5.24 -1.98
C ARG A 138 11.73 -4.49 -2.75
N VAL A 139 11.34 -3.91 -3.86
CA VAL A 139 12.21 -3.01 -4.62
C VAL A 139 11.82 -1.57 -4.33
N ASN A 140 12.83 -0.74 -4.06
CA ASN A 140 12.66 0.71 -3.88
C ASN A 140 12.46 1.38 -5.24
N SER A 141 11.43 0.97 -5.99
CA SER A 141 11.15 1.47 -7.33
C SER A 141 10.33 2.76 -7.34
N VAL A 142 10.14 3.35 -6.18
CA VAL A 142 9.73 4.75 -6.03
C VAL A 142 10.58 5.29 -4.89
N LYS A 143 11.28 6.43 -5.07
CA LYS A 143 11.49 7.33 -3.95
C LYS A 143 10.14 7.35 -3.23
N GLN A 144 10.05 6.73 -2.07
CA GLN A 144 8.80 6.70 -1.31
C GLN A 144 8.32 8.16 -1.25
N ALA A 145 7.20 8.44 -1.94
CA ALA A 145 6.36 9.47 -1.40
C ALA A 145 6.21 9.11 0.09
N PRO A 146 6.49 10.03 1.01
CA PRO A 146 6.61 9.71 2.42
C PRO A 146 5.46 8.81 2.80
N ARG A 147 5.76 7.71 3.50
CA ARG A 147 4.76 6.76 3.99
C ARG A 147 3.69 7.60 4.66
N SER A 148 2.55 7.72 4.04
CA SER A 148 1.37 8.31 4.66
C SER A 148 0.64 7.26 5.52
N GLY A 149 1.36 6.60 6.41
CA GLY A 149 0.92 6.45 7.77
C GLY A 149 0.85 7.87 8.29
N LEU A 150 -0.14 8.26 9.05
CA LEU A 150 -0.29 9.60 9.62
C LEU A 150 1.11 10.17 9.85
N ALA A 151 1.50 11.15 8.99
CA ALA A 151 2.87 11.65 9.00
C ALA A 151 3.12 12.05 10.44
N ASN A 152 4.18 11.49 11.06
CA ASN A 152 4.48 11.77 12.47
C ASN A 152 4.30 13.27 12.69
N PRO A 153 3.34 13.72 13.51
CA PRO A 153 2.99 15.14 13.62
C PRO A 153 4.18 15.96 14.04
N ALA A 154 5.15 15.38 14.77
CA ALA A 154 6.38 16.02 15.15
C ALA A 154 7.31 16.23 13.93
N SER A 155 7.43 15.25 13.05
CA SER A 155 8.19 15.37 11.79
C SER A 155 7.59 16.42 10.86
N VAL A 156 6.27 16.44 10.73
CA VAL A 156 5.55 17.46 9.96
C VAL A 156 5.78 18.86 10.53
N ASN A 157 5.76 18.98 11.86
CA ASN A 157 6.02 20.25 12.54
C ASN A 157 7.45 20.75 12.30
N CYS A 158 8.45 19.87 12.31
CA CYS A 158 9.84 20.18 11.97
C CYS A 158 9.93 20.82 10.57
N VAL A 159 9.37 20.17 9.56
CA VAL A 159 9.40 20.66 8.17
C VAL A 159 8.64 21.98 8.02
N LYS A 160 7.47 22.12 8.67
CA LYS A 160 6.70 23.36 8.66
C LYS A 160 7.44 24.56 9.26
N GLN A 161 8.34 24.30 10.22
CA GLN A 161 9.17 25.33 10.82
C GLN A 161 10.49 25.57 10.07
N GLY A 162 10.64 25.00 8.85
CA GLY A 162 11.81 25.18 7.99
C GLY A 162 13.02 24.31 8.37
N GLY A 163 12.84 23.33 9.24
CA GLY A 163 13.86 22.35 9.58
C GLY A 163 13.91 21.16 8.60
N LYS A 164 15.05 20.47 8.61
CA LYS A 164 15.26 19.19 7.94
C LYS A 164 15.26 18.08 8.96
N LEU A 165 14.46 17.03 8.73
CA LEU A 165 14.42 15.86 9.60
C LEU A 165 15.60 14.93 9.29
N ASP A 166 16.30 14.51 10.36
CA ASP A 166 17.37 13.52 10.35
C ASP A 166 17.03 12.41 11.35
N ILE A 167 16.92 11.15 10.87
CA ILE A 167 16.58 10.01 11.71
C ILE A 167 17.87 9.40 12.27
N ARG A 168 17.95 9.31 13.59
CA ARG A 168 19.11 8.79 14.34
C ARG A 168 18.70 7.57 15.15
N LYS A 169 19.71 6.76 15.53
CA LYS A 169 19.53 5.62 16.43
C LYS A 169 20.15 5.94 17.80
N ASN A 170 19.44 5.55 18.84
CA ASN A 170 19.97 5.60 20.21
C ASN A 170 20.83 4.36 20.52
N ALA A 171 21.44 4.33 21.69
CA ALA A 171 22.32 3.24 22.13
C ALA A 171 21.62 1.86 22.22
N THR A 172 20.29 1.83 22.31
CA THR A 172 19.48 0.59 22.35
C THR A 172 18.90 0.20 20.98
N GLY A 173 19.27 0.93 19.89
CA GLY A 173 18.81 0.67 18.52
C GLY A 173 17.46 1.32 18.17
N GLY A 174 16.80 2.01 19.10
CA GLY A 174 15.56 2.77 18.85
C GLY A 174 15.82 3.98 17.96
N GLU A 175 14.91 4.25 17.01
CA GLU A 175 15.01 5.40 16.11
C GLU A 175 14.30 6.63 16.70
N TYR A 176 14.90 7.81 16.51
CA TYR A 176 14.32 9.11 16.88
C TYR A 176 14.65 10.18 15.83
N GLY A 177 13.78 11.16 15.67
CA GLY A 177 13.94 12.24 14.71
C GLY A 177 14.62 13.47 15.32
N MET A 178 15.67 13.96 14.67
CA MET A 178 16.28 15.26 14.96
C MET A 178 15.88 16.28 13.89
N CYS A 179 15.32 17.39 14.31
CA CYS A 179 15.04 18.53 13.44
C CYS A 179 16.24 19.44 13.38
N ILE A 180 16.85 19.61 12.22
CA ILE A 180 18.03 20.44 11.98
C ILE A 180 17.59 21.69 11.24
N PHE A 181 17.81 22.87 11.82
CA PHE A 181 17.48 24.17 11.24
C PHE A 181 18.64 24.77 10.44
N PRO A 182 18.37 25.68 9.47
CA PRO A 182 19.40 26.32 8.66
C PRO A 182 20.45 27.09 9.48
N ASN A 183 20.08 27.57 10.68
CA ASN A 183 20.98 28.26 11.62
C ASN A 183 21.89 27.28 12.41
N GLY A 184 21.86 25.98 12.10
CA GLY A 184 22.63 24.93 12.77
C GLY A 184 22.02 24.42 14.07
N LYS A 185 20.92 25.00 14.57
CA LYS A 185 20.24 24.52 15.76
C LYS A 185 19.58 23.16 15.51
N GLN A 186 19.59 22.30 16.50
CA GLN A 186 19.03 20.96 16.43
C GLN A 186 18.05 20.75 17.59
N CYS A 187 16.88 20.21 17.30
CA CYS A 187 15.85 19.84 18.27
C CYS A 187 15.42 18.40 18.04
N GLU A 188 15.23 17.63 19.12
CA GLU A 188 14.48 16.36 18.97
C GLU A 188 13.06 16.68 18.53
N GLU A 189 12.51 15.94 17.55
CA GLU A 189 11.27 16.30 16.85
C GLU A 189 10.05 16.42 17.78
N TRP A 190 9.94 15.55 18.78
CA TRP A 190 8.86 15.61 19.77
C TRP A 190 9.05 16.72 20.80
N ALA A 191 10.30 17.02 21.18
CA ALA A 191 10.59 18.16 22.03
C ALA A 191 10.24 19.49 21.33
N LEU A 192 10.53 19.59 20.02
CA LEU A 192 10.11 20.71 19.17
C LEU A 192 8.58 20.79 19.07
N PHE A 193 7.89 19.68 18.86
CA PHE A 193 6.43 19.62 18.76
C PHE A 193 5.76 20.06 20.07
N ARG A 194 6.30 19.65 21.22
CA ARG A 194 5.82 20.04 22.55
C ARG A 194 6.28 21.42 23.00
N LYS A 195 6.97 22.19 22.13
CA LYS A 195 7.54 23.51 22.42
C LYS A 195 8.57 23.54 23.57
N GLN A 196 9.20 22.40 23.83
CA GLN A 196 10.31 22.24 24.79
C GLN A 196 11.67 22.60 24.16
N CYS A 197 11.71 22.74 22.85
CA CYS A 197 12.82 23.24 22.04
C CYS A 197 12.24 24.18 20.98
N SER A 198 13.00 25.20 20.53
CA SER A 198 12.55 26.17 19.53
C SER A 198 13.56 26.32 18.39
N ALA A 199 13.12 26.75 17.21
CA ALA A 199 13.95 27.02 16.03
C ALA A 199 14.83 28.28 16.17
N SER A 200 14.46 29.18 17.05
CA SER A 200 15.17 30.45 17.34
C SER A 200 16.10 30.34 18.53
#